data_48954e8182b0d14a2855676c7fae3a65
#
_entry.id   48954e8182b0d14a2855676c7fae3a65
#
_cell.length_a   1.000
_cell.length_b   1.000
_cell.length_c   1.000
_cell.angle_alpha   90.00
_cell.angle_beta   90.00
_cell.angle_gamma   90.00
#
_symmetry.space_group_name_H-M   'P 1'
#
loop_
_entity.id
_entity.type
_entity.pdbx_description
1 polymer ?
#
loop_
_entity_poly.entity_id
_entity_poly.type
_entity_poly.pdbx_seq_one_letter_code
_entity_poly.pdbx_strand_id
1 'polypeptide(L)'
;MSSITWIGWAWFAIGVVPVADDSSSGTIEPTAGPNVAQSGPPPVLDPAETLRLMPATVPEIVPVPAEPFIPPDITIPATNETDSPEDPATFFGATSTDDRPESLLQALGLGSWRTRAKDRGVSRRRTITLFYQGLASGGAQQEFAFAPKMDSFIEFDFGKLAGLEGFAIDFHLENRFGQSVNPIAASVLPVNFALQFPQGTGQASALTNLQFRQRVTDDISVFFGKLNTADRYGLHPFLGGFGTDRFQNTALVVNPAFGRAVPYSTLGAGASWNYEGEPVATVLVVDPTGEPDTAGFAPMLSNGVSLMGQLRLPVRVAELPGHQTFEAAWSSGSFSPTLGDDYVLLPESGLQVPRRAGTWAVNYGFDQFLVHDDSAPGRGWGVFGNFTWADAQTNPVEYFANFGVAGRRLFRSRPGDSFGVAGFYTGLNESLRNPGPQWTPLSNQLGFEMYYDAEITRWFRVTFDMQAVESAMPDTATGLLFGIRGRIVF
;
A
#
# COMPACT_ATOMS: atom_id res chain seq x y z
N MET A 1 33.67 -5.59 -10.67
CA MET A 1 32.59 -6.54 -11.05
C MET A 1 31.96 -7.20 -9.80
N SER A 2 31.82 -6.48 -8.70
CA SER A 2 31.24 -7.02 -7.45
C SER A 2 30.10 -6.16 -6.85
N SER A 3 29.74 -5.08 -7.51
CA SER A 3 28.74 -4.11 -6.97
C SER A 3 27.28 -4.41 -7.36
N ILE A 4 27.01 -5.28 -8.34
CA ILE A 4 25.67 -5.52 -8.87
C ILE A 4 24.89 -6.55 -8.03
N THR A 5 25.60 -7.42 -7.30
CA THR A 5 24.97 -8.50 -6.52
C THR A 5 24.31 -7.99 -5.22
N TRP A 6 24.67 -6.82 -4.72
CA TRP A 6 24.19 -6.30 -3.44
C TRP A 6 22.83 -5.58 -3.50
N ILE A 7 22.48 -4.99 -4.65
CA ILE A 7 21.17 -4.32 -4.83
C ILE A 7 20.00 -5.32 -4.75
N GLY A 8 20.22 -6.57 -5.15
CA GLY A 8 19.24 -7.64 -5.01
C GLY A 8 18.88 -7.97 -3.56
N TRP A 9 19.79 -7.76 -2.60
CA TRP A 9 19.62 -8.16 -1.20
C TRP A 9 18.80 -7.15 -0.36
N ALA A 10 18.84 -5.86 -0.69
CA ALA A 10 17.98 -4.87 -0.05
C ALA A 10 16.49 -5.16 -0.32
N TRP A 11 16.17 -5.70 -1.50
CA TRP A 11 14.83 -6.14 -1.88
C TRP A 11 14.38 -7.40 -1.12
N PHE A 12 15.31 -8.29 -0.77
CA PHE A 12 15.07 -9.49 0.04
C PHE A 12 14.61 -9.14 1.47
N ALA A 13 15.17 -8.08 2.05
CA ALA A 13 14.81 -7.64 3.40
C ALA A 13 13.39 -7.06 3.49
N ILE A 14 12.84 -6.53 2.39
CA ILE A 14 11.48 -5.95 2.35
C ILE A 14 10.39 -7.02 2.12
N GLY A 15 10.76 -8.30 1.96
CA GLY A 15 9.81 -9.42 2.01
C GLY A 15 9.11 -9.76 0.71
N VAL A 16 9.66 -9.37 -0.42
CA VAL A 16 9.18 -9.77 -1.74
C VAL A 16 10.19 -10.74 -2.36
N VAL A 17 10.04 -12.04 -2.05
CA VAL A 17 10.82 -13.12 -2.64
C VAL A 17 9.97 -13.81 -3.69
N PRO A 18 10.39 -13.89 -4.96
CA PRO A 18 9.83 -14.89 -5.86
C PRO A 18 10.32 -16.26 -5.40
N VAL A 19 9.42 -17.18 -5.15
CA VAL A 19 9.72 -18.62 -5.00
C VAL A 19 10.24 -19.09 -6.35
N ALA A 20 11.52 -19.48 -6.42
CA ALA A 20 12.02 -20.19 -7.59
C ALA A 20 11.38 -21.57 -7.63
N ASP A 21 10.66 -21.86 -8.69
CA ASP A 21 10.05 -23.14 -9.00
C ASP A 21 11.18 -24.10 -9.41
N ASP A 22 11.60 -24.98 -8.51
CA ASP A 22 12.62 -26.02 -8.75
C ASP A 22 11.93 -27.30 -9.24
N SER A 23 11.48 -27.28 -10.49
CA SER A 23 11.01 -28.47 -11.18
C SER A 23 12.08 -29.02 -12.13
N SER A 24 13.12 -29.65 -11.57
CA SER A 24 13.98 -30.57 -12.31
C SER A 24 14.07 -31.89 -11.55
N SER A 25 13.20 -32.82 -11.93
CA SER A 25 13.24 -34.23 -11.53
C SER A 25 14.47 -34.91 -12.13
N GLY A 26 15.52 -35.08 -11.33
CA GLY A 26 16.63 -35.98 -11.61
C GLY A 26 16.58 -37.15 -10.63
N THR A 27 16.18 -38.32 -11.14
CA THR A 27 16.28 -39.62 -10.44
C THR A 27 17.72 -39.95 -10.14
N ILE A 28 18.09 -40.11 -8.86
CA ILE A 28 19.34 -40.69 -8.43
C ILE A 28 19.03 -41.92 -7.53
N GLU A 29 19.51 -43.07 -7.92
CA GLU A 29 19.44 -44.33 -7.16
C GLU A 29 20.20 -44.27 -5.84
N PRO A 30 19.75 -44.99 -4.78
CA PRO A 30 20.37 -44.94 -3.47
C PRO A 30 21.54 -45.94 -3.35
N THR A 31 22.74 -45.44 -3.05
CA THR A 31 23.83 -46.27 -2.53
C THR A 31 23.81 -46.29 -1.01
N ALA A 32 23.89 -47.52 -0.46
CA ALA A 32 23.88 -47.81 0.95
C ALA A 32 25.17 -47.34 1.68
N GLY A 33 25.04 -46.76 2.84
CA GLY A 33 26.10 -46.44 3.79
C GLY A 33 25.57 -46.40 5.25
N PRO A 34 26.40 -46.45 6.30
CA PRO A 34 26.21 -47.34 7.45
C PRO A 34 25.37 -46.76 8.60
N ASN A 35 24.82 -47.69 9.39
CA ASN A 35 24.06 -47.57 10.64
C ASN A 35 24.53 -46.47 11.60
N VAL A 36 23.65 -45.52 11.91
CA VAL A 36 23.71 -44.70 13.13
C VAL A 36 22.50 -45.03 14.01
N ALA A 37 22.82 -45.25 15.30
CA ALA A 37 21.91 -45.71 16.34
C ALA A 37 20.70 -44.77 16.52
N GLN A 38 19.52 -45.36 16.59
CA GLN A 38 18.26 -44.69 16.94
C GLN A 38 18.27 -44.25 18.41
N SER A 39 18.29 -42.97 18.69
CA SER A 39 17.84 -42.41 19.97
C SER A 39 16.31 -42.29 19.93
N GLY A 40 15.66 -42.92 20.92
CA GLY A 40 14.20 -42.92 21.04
C GLY A 40 13.59 -41.54 21.28
N PRO A 41 12.28 -41.36 21.04
CA PRO A 41 11.60 -40.09 21.22
C PRO A 41 11.62 -39.65 22.70
N PRO A 42 11.64 -38.31 22.97
CA PRO A 42 11.58 -37.79 24.32
C PRO A 42 10.25 -38.16 25.01
N PRO A 43 10.23 -38.31 26.36
CA PRO A 43 9.05 -38.73 27.10
C PRO A 43 7.92 -37.68 26.95
N VAL A 44 6.72 -38.17 26.66
CA VAL A 44 5.50 -37.37 26.66
C VAL A 44 5.12 -37.11 28.12
N LEU A 45 5.11 -35.87 28.55
CA LEU A 45 4.66 -35.45 29.88
C LEU A 45 3.13 -35.57 29.98
N ASP A 46 2.66 -36.14 31.07
CA ASP A 46 1.25 -36.34 31.40
C ASP A 46 0.56 -34.95 31.54
N PRO A 47 -0.57 -34.67 30.86
CA PRO A 47 -1.32 -33.44 30.99
C PRO A 47 -1.74 -33.11 32.43
N ALA A 48 -1.85 -34.11 33.32
CA ALA A 48 -2.22 -33.93 34.72
C ALA A 48 -1.09 -33.32 35.60
N GLU A 49 0.19 -33.42 35.19
CA GLU A 49 1.30 -32.79 35.91
C GLU A 49 1.48 -31.32 35.57
N THR A 50 1.09 -30.88 34.37
CA THR A 50 1.20 -29.51 33.95
C THR A 50 0.22 -28.57 34.70
N LEU A 51 -0.89 -29.10 35.18
CA LEU A 51 -1.90 -28.34 35.96
C LEU A 51 -1.49 -28.06 37.42
N ARG A 52 -0.47 -28.71 37.95
CA ARG A 52 -0.01 -28.52 39.34
C ARG A 52 0.99 -27.34 39.52
N LEU A 53 1.45 -26.71 38.47
CA LEU A 53 2.45 -25.64 38.52
C LEU A 53 1.87 -24.23 38.32
N MET A 54 0.56 -24.10 38.26
CA MET A 54 -0.07 -22.75 38.22
C MET A 54 -0.36 -22.28 39.66
N PRO A 55 0.06 -21.06 40.03
CA PRO A 55 -0.28 -20.50 41.35
C PRO A 55 -1.77 -20.20 41.43
N ALA A 56 -2.41 -20.72 42.48
CA ALA A 56 -3.84 -20.63 42.75
C ALA A 56 -4.24 -19.28 43.40
N THR A 57 -3.95 -18.14 42.77
CA THR A 57 -4.57 -16.85 43.20
C THR A 57 -4.71 -15.94 41.98
N VAL A 58 -5.90 -15.96 41.42
CA VAL A 58 -6.36 -14.90 40.52
C VAL A 58 -6.81 -13.76 41.41
N PRO A 59 -6.27 -12.51 41.29
CA PRO A 59 -6.80 -11.39 42.06
C PRO A 59 -8.23 -11.10 41.60
N GLU A 60 -9.13 -10.96 42.55
CA GLU A 60 -10.52 -10.59 42.39
C GLU A 60 -10.59 -9.17 41.79
N ILE A 61 -10.99 -9.05 40.54
CA ILE A 61 -11.22 -7.74 39.89
C ILE A 61 -12.55 -7.22 40.42
N VAL A 62 -12.48 -6.27 41.35
CA VAL A 62 -13.64 -5.50 41.82
C VAL A 62 -14.13 -4.63 40.65
N PRO A 63 -15.38 -4.79 40.14
CA PRO A 63 -15.87 -3.95 39.09
C PRO A 63 -16.04 -2.52 39.57
N VAL A 64 -15.29 -1.59 38.96
CA VAL A 64 -15.52 -0.15 39.14
C VAL A 64 -16.84 0.17 38.43
N PRO A 65 -17.82 0.86 39.06
CA PRO A 65 -19.04 1.28 38.41
C PRO A 65 -18.69 2.18 37.23
N ALA A 66 -19.06 1.78 36.04
CA ALA A 66 -18.95 2.60 34.84
C ALA A 66 -19.94 3.78 34.99
N GLU A 67 -19.43 4.99 35.13
CA GLU A 67 -20.22 6.19 34.91
C GLU A 67 -20.69 6.17 33.43
N PRO A 68 -21.96 6.54 33.14
CA PRO A 68 -22.43 6.57 31.76
C PRO A 68 -21.62 7.62 30.99
N PHE A 69 -20.92 7.16 29.95
CA PHE A 69 -20.28 8.04 28.98
C PHE A 69 -21.35 8.86 28.28
N ILE A 70 -21.46 10.14 28.59
CA ILE A 70 -22.28 11.11 27.85
C ILE A 70 -21.40 11.64 26.74
N PRO A 71 -21.67 11.28 25.46
CA PRO A 71 -20.92 11.86 24.36
C PRO A 71 -21.17 13.38 24.32
N PRO A 72 -20.17 14.19 23.92
CA PRO A 72 -20.40 15.61 23.72
C PRO A 72 -21.49 15.81 22.67
N ASP A 73 -22.36 16.78 22.89
CA ASP A 73 -23.48 17.15 22.03
C ASP A 73 -22.92 17.52 20.63
N ILE A 74 -22.94 16.57 19.71
CA ILE A 74 -22.60 16.80 18.30
C ILE A 74 -23.91 17.30 17.66
N THR A 75 -24.06 18.60 17.57
CA THR A 75 -25.15 19.22 16.81
C THR A 75 -24.92 18.98 15.33
N ILE A 76 -25.62 18.01 14.76
CA ILE A 76 -25.61 17.74 13.32
C ILE A 76 -26.52 18.79 12.68
N PRO A 77 -26.04 19.66 11.78
CA PRO A 77 -26.92 20.54 11.04
C PRO A 77 -27.81 19.69 10.09
N ALA A 78 -29.12 19.93 10.16
CA ALA A 78 -30.09 19.31 9.26
C ALA A 78 -29.77 19.70 7.81
N THR A 79 -29.40 18.74 6.99
CA THR A 79 -29.24 18.90 5.56
C THR A 79 -30.61 18.85 4.89
N ASN A 80 -30.85 19.80 3.97
CA ASN A 80 -32.06 19.83 3.14
C ASN A 80 -32.07 18.60 2.23
N GLU A 81 -33.14 17.81 2.35
CA GLU A 81 -33.48 16.69 1.48
C GLU A 81 -33.69 17.20 0.04
N THR A 82 -32.75 16.99 -0.85
CA THR A 82 -32.96 16.89 -2.31
C THR A 82 -31.73 16.42 -3.07
N ASP A 83 -30.87 15.56 -2.54
CA ASP A 83 -29.93 14.81 -3.40
C ASP A 83 -29.86 13.37 -2.91
N SER A 84 -30.25 12.44 -3.79
CA SER A 84 -30.03 11.02 -3.57
C SER A 84 -28.55 10.77 -3.27
N PRO A 85 -28.20 9.95 -2.27
CA PRO A 85 -26.80 9.69 -1.94
C PRO A 85 -26.11 9.12 -3.17
N GLU A 86 -25.12 9.85 -3.66
CA GLU A 86 -24.24 9.36 -4.74
C GLU A 86 -23.60 8.06 -4.28
N ASP A 87 -23.72 7.05 -5.13
CA ASP A 87 -23.24 5.69 -4.94
C ASP A 87 -21.78 5.68 -4.44
N PRO A 88 -21.44 5.07 -3.28
CA PRO A 88 -20.06 4.97 -2.77
C PRO A 88 -19.12 4.22 -3.72
N ALA A 89 -19.64 3.72 -4.85
CA ALA A 89 -18.88 3.15 -5.96
C ALA A 89 -18.01 4.14 -6.74
N THR A 90 -18.14 5.44 -6.54
CA THR A 90 -17.27 6.42 -7.21
C THR A 90 -15.92 6.55 -6.53
N PHE A 91 -15.18 5.46 -6.46
CA PHE A 91 -13.72 5.45 -6.31
C PHE A 91 -13.03 6.35 -7.38
N PHE A 92 -13.78 6.83 -8.34
CA PHE A 92 -13.35 7.56 -9.51
C PHE A 92 -14.02 8.93 -9.63
N GLY A 93 -13.58 9.87 -8.79
CA GLY A 93 -13.73 11.30 -8.99
C GLY A 93 -15.14 11.84 -9.18
N ALA A 94 -15.48 12.87 -8.42
CA ALA A 94 -16.72 13.64 -8.50
C ALA A 94 -17.12 13.92 -9.96
N THR A 95 -18.37 13.66 -10.30
CA THR A 95 -18.98 14.08 -11.57
C THR A 95 -18.91 15.61 -11.67
N SER A 96 -18.02 16.09 -12.53
CA SER A 96 -17.92 17.52 -12.81
C SER A 96 -19.04 17.92 -13.79
N THR A 97 -19.76 18.98 -13.48
CA THR A 97 -20.77 19.63 -14.35
C THR A 97 -20.15 20.38 -15.54
N ASP A 98 -18.85 20.25 -15.77
CA ASP A 98 -18.11 20.92 -16.83
C ASP A 98 -18.06 20.06 -18.09
N ASP A 99 -18.54 20.55 -19.23
CA ASP A 99 -18.65 19.85 -20.51
C ASP A 99 -17.31 19.54 -21.21
N ARG A 100 -16.17 19.90 -20.61
CA ARG A 100 -14.85 19.57 -21.20
C ARG A 100 -14.59 18.07 -21.19
N PRO A 101 -13.99 17.51 -22.27
CA PRO A 101 -13.70 16.07 -22.34
C PRO A 101 -12.83 15.59 -21.17
N GLU A 102 -13.25 14.52 -20.49
CA GLU A 102 -12.53 13.90 -19.37
C GLU A 102 -11.54 12.81 -19.83
N SER A 103 -11.63 12.37 -21.09
CA SER A 103 -10.72 11.39 -21.66
C SER A 103 -10.31 11.77 -23.08
N LEU A 104 -9.16 11.26 -23.51
CA LEU A 104 -8.68 11.43 -24.89
C LEU A 104 -9.70 10.93 -25.92
N LEU A 105 -10.36 9.78 -25.66
CA LEU A 105 -11.38 9.25 -26.56
C LEU A 105 -12.59 10.16 -26.69
N GLN A 106 -13.01 10.82 -25.61
CA GLN A 106 -14.06 11.84 -25.68
C GLN A 106 -13.59 13.05 -26.49
N ALA A 107 -12.37 13.53 -26.27
CA ALA A 107 -11.80 14.64 -27.02
C ALA A 107 -11.71 14.36 -28.52
N LEU A 108 -11.53 13.10 -28.91
CA LEU A 108 -11.51 12.62 -30.30
C LEU A 108 -12.91 12.29 -30.88
N GLY A 109 -13.98 12.53 -30.10
CA GLY A 109 -15.34 12.19 -30.52
C GLY A 109 -15.68 10.69 -30.52
N LEU A 110 -14.80 9.86 -29.98
CA LEU A 110 -14.94 8.39 -29.93
C LEU A 110 -15.53 7.89 -28.60
N GLY A 111 -16.00 8.78 -27.71
CA GLY A 111 -16.41 8.47 -26.34
C GLY A 111 -17.83 7.90 -26.19
N SER A 112 -18.70 8.02 -27.19
CA SER A 112 -20.13 7.70 -27.07
C SER A 112 -20.46 6.26 -26.67
N TRP A 113 -19.62 5.30 -27.02
CA TRP A 113 -19.79 3.90 -26.62
C TRP A 113 -19.51 3.68 -25.11
N ARG A 114 -18.61 4.47 -24.51
CA ARG A 114 -18.29 4.39 -23.07
C ARG A 114 -19.45 4.86 -22.22
N THR A 115 -20.07 5.97 -22.60
CA THR A 115 -21.29 6.46 -21.92
C THR A 115 -22.38 5.39 -21.96
N ARG A 116 -22.66 4.82 -23.15
CA ARG A 116 -23.64 3.73 -23.29
C ARG A 116 -23.26 2.46 -22.50
N ALA A 117 -21.98 2.15 -22.38
CA ALA A 117 -21.52 1.01 -21.57
C ALA A 117 -21.74 1.30 -20.07
N LYS A 118 -21.39 2.51 -19.58
CA LYS A 118 -21.61 2.96 -18.20
C LYS A 118 -23.09 2.94 -17.84
N ASP A 119 -23.95 3.43 -18.73
CA ASP A 119 -25.41 3.41 -18.54
C ASP A 119 -25.94 1.97 -18.38
N ARG A 120 -25.29 1.00 -19.02
CA ARG A 120 -25.60 -0.43 -18.94
C ARG A 120 -24.91 -1.17 -17.80
N GLY A 121 -24.11 -0.47 -16.96
CA GLY A 121 -23.42 -1.05 -15.82
C GLY A 121 -21.99 -1.49 -16.06
N VAL A 122 -21.32 -1.05 -17.15
CA VAL A 122 -19.90 -1.33 -17.39
C VAL A 122 -19.12 -0.03 -17.41
N SER A 123 -18.42 0.25 -16.33
CA SER A 123 -17.51 1.40 -16.21
C SER A 123 -16.07 0.98 -16.54
N ARG A 124 -15.37 1.79 -17.30
CA ARG A 124 -13.97 1.54 -17.65
C ARG A 124 -13.17 2.82 -17.65
N ARG A 125 -12.04 2.81 -16.95
CA ARG A 125 -11.01 3.85 -17.00
C ARG A 125 -9.66 3.23 -17.30
N ARG A 126 -8.95 3.79 -18.27
CA ARG A 126 -7.57 3.44 -18.57
C ARG A 126 -6.70 4.69 -18.49
N THR A 127 -5.56 4.58 -17.84
CA THR A 127 -4.55 5.62 -17.79
C THR A 127 -3.22 5.09 -18.31
N ILE A 128 -2.51 5.92 -19.06
CA ILE A 128 -1.11 5.69 -19.40
C ILE A 128 -0.32 6.79 -18.71
N THR A 129 0.64 6.39 -17.90
CA THR A 129 1.56 7.29 -17.18
C THR A 129 2.97 7.06 -17.70
N LEU A 130 3.58 8.11 -18.20
CA LEU A 130 4.94 8.11 -18.75
C LEU A 130 5.86 8.75 -17.72
N PHE A 131 6.86 8.03 -17.23
CA PHE A 131 7.86 8.52 -16.30
C PHE A 131 9.20 8.70 -17.02
N TYR A 132 9.79 9.88 -16.92
CA TYR A 132 11.19 10.14 -17.21
C TYR A 132 11.81 10.72 -15.94
N GLN A 133 12.56 9.91 -15.21
CA GLN A 133 13.06 10.21 -13.87
C GLN A 133 14.46 9.66 -13.70
N GLY A 134 15.30 10.35 -12.92
CA GLY A 134 16.66 9.89 -12.66
C GLY A 134 17.36 10.69 -11.58
N LEU A 135 18.56 10.23 -11.22
CA LEU A 135 19.45 10.88 -10.27
C LEU A 135 20.38 11.85 -10.98
N ALA A 136 20.31 13.12 -10.56
CA ALA A 136 21.26 14.16 -10.99
C ALA A 136 22.53 14.15 -10.14
N SER A 137 22.45 13.69 -8.88
CA SER A 137 23.62 13.50 -8.01
C SER A 137 23.31 12.49 -6.91
N GLY A 138 24.35 11.95 -6.27
CA GLY A 138 24.21 10.94 -5.21
C GLY A 138 23.62 9.62 -5.71
N GLY A 139 23.09 8.82 -4.77
CA GLY A 139 22.59 7.48 -5.06
C GLY A 139 23.67 6.51 -5.52
N ALA A 140 23.27 5.34 -6.01
CA ALA A 140 24.20 4.33 -6.49
C ALA A 140 24.72 4.63 -7.90
N GLN A 141 23.89 5.27 -8.74
CA GLN A 141 24.24 5.58 -10.13
C GLN A 141 23.45 6.80 -10.61
N GLN A 142 24.14 7.76 -11.27
CA GLN A 142 23.51 8.93 -11.88
C GLN A 142 23.08 8.59 -13.31
N GLU A 143 21.80 8.27 -13.46
CA GLU A 143 21.19 7.89 -14.72
C GLU A 143 19.73 8.34 -14.75
N PHE A 144 19.19 8.61 -15.94
CA PHE A 144 17.76 8.86 -16.17
C PHE A 144 17.15 7.68 -16.91
N ALA A 145 16.02 7.22 -16.42
CA ALA A 145 15.30 6.08 -16.96
C ALA A 145 13.92 6.51 -17.48
N PHE A 146 13.45 5.82 -18.52
CA PHE A 146 12.11 5.98 -19.06
C PHE A 146 11.30 4.72 -18.82
N ALA A 147 10.16 4.86 -18.16
CA ALA A 147 9.28 3.76 -17.84
C ALA A 147 7.81 4.17 -17.97
N PRO A 148 7.09 3.69 -18.99
CA PRO A 148 5.63 3.80 -19.04
C PRO A 148 4.94 2.79 -18.12
N LYS A 149 3.79 3.19 -17.58
CA LYS A 149 2.86 2.33 -16.87
C LYS A 149 1.46 2.51 -17.44
N MET A 150 0.71 1.43 -17.57
CA MET A 150 -0.70 1.46 -17.94
C MET A 150 -1.54 0.80 -16.85
N ASP A 151 -2.52 1.53 -16.35
CA ASP A 151 -3.52 1.07 -15.40
C ASP A 151 -4.87 0.97 -16.10
N SER A 152 -5.55 -0.16 -15.96
CA SER A 152 -6.89 -0.38 -16.50
C SER A 152 -7.82 -0.82 -15.39
N PHE A 153 -8.78 0.02 -15.05
CA PHE A 153 -9.83 -0.25 -14.09
C PHE A 153 -11.11 -0.56 -14.84
N ILE A 154 -11.80 -1.63 -14.46
CA ILE A 154 -13.06 -2.05 -15.04
C ILE A 154 -14.00 -2.42 -13.90
N GLU A 155 -15.20 -1.87 -13.91
CA GLU A 155 -16.26 -2.19 -12.95
C GLU A 155 -17.47 -2.72 -13.70
N PHE A 156 -18.05 -3.82 -13.21
CA PHE A 156 -19.32 -4.38 -13.63
C PHE A 156 -20.35 -4.18 -12.52
N ASP A 157 -21.28 -3.27 -12.69
CA ASP A 157 -22.42 -3.01 -11.81
C ASP A 157 -23.56 -3.98 -12.18
N PHE A 158 -23.75 -5.01 -11.38
CA PHE A 158 -24.76 -6.04 -11.62
C PHE A 158 -26.17 -5.58 -11.25
N GLY A 159 -26.33 -4.49 -10.50
CA GLY A 159 -27.61 -3.83 -10.33
C GLY A 159 -28.18 -3.39 -11.68
N LYS A 160 -27.35 -2.76 -12.52
CA LYS A 160 -27.74 -2.35 -13.87
C LYS A 160 -27.70 -3.48 -14.89
N LEU A 161 -26.76 -4.42 -14.78
CA LEU A 161 -26.59 -5.51 -15.74
C LEU A 161 -27.65 -6.61 -15.58
N ALA A 162 -28.01 -6.95 -14.33
CA ALA A 162 -28.80 -8.14 -14.03
C ALA A 162 -29.86 -7.93 -12.93
N GLY A 163 -30.05 -6.71 -12.41
CA GLY A 163 -30.98 -6.43 -11.32
C GLY A 163 -30.51 -6.92 -9.94
N LEU A 164 -29.21 -7.20 -9.77
CA LEU A 164 -28.61 -7.60 -8.50
C LEU A 164 -28.09 -6.34 -7.77
N GLU A 165 -29.01 -5.65 -7.09
CA GLU A 165 -28.71 -4.37 -6.46
C GLU A 165 -27.56 -4.45 -5.46
N GLY A 166 -26.64 -3.49 -5.54
CA GLY A 166 -25.47 -3.37 -4.67
C GLY A 166 -24.33 -4.36 -4.94
N PHE A 167 -24.51 -5.28 -5.92
CA PHE A 167 -23.44 -6.20 -6.31
C PHE A 167 -22.62 -5.65 -7.48
N ALA A 168 -21.28 -5.63 -7.30
CA ALA A 168 -20.33 -5.21 -8.33
C ALA A 168 -19.09 -6.11 -8.33
N ILE A 169 -18.41 -6.15 -9.49
CA ILE A 169 -17.11 -6.80 -9.65
C ILE A 169 -16.12 -5.77 -10.21
N ASP A 170 -15.02 -5.57 -9.50
CA ASP A 170 -13.99 -4.59 -9.79
C ASP A 170 -12.69 -5.28 -10.21
N PHE A 171 -12.08 -4.79 -11.30
CA PHE A 171 -10.81 -5.27 -11.84
C PHE A 171 -9.80 -4.15 -11.91
N HIS A 172 -8.55 -4.42 -11.51
CA HIS A 172 -7.40 -3.57 -11.79
C HIS A 172 -6.30 -4.38 -12.46
N LEU A 173 -6.03 -4.05 -13.73
CA LEU A 173 -4.93 -4.61 -14.49
C LEU A 173 -3.83 -3.56 -14.61
N GLU A 174 -2.62 -3.96 -14.26
CA GLU A 174 -1.43 -3.14 -14.30
C GLU A 174 -0.43 -3.68 -15.32
N ASN A 175 0.14 -2.78 -16.12
CA ASN A 175 1.19 -3.11 -17.07
C ASN A 175 2.32 -2.09 -16.91
N ARG A 176 3.53 -2.56 -16.67
CA ARG A 176 4.73 -1.74 -16.55
C ARG A 176 5.72 -2.10 -17.65
N PHE A 177 6.39 -1.08 -18.19
CA PHE A 177 7.36 -1.20 -19.27
C PHE A 177 8.60 -0.39 -18.96
N GLY A 178 9.71 -0.64 -19.66
CA GLY A 178 10.94 0.14 -19.56
C GLY A 178 11.74 -0.15 -18.29
N GLN A 179 12.56 0.81 -17.88
CA GLN A 179 13.49 0.67 -16.77
C GLN A 179 13.08 1.53 -15.60
N SER A 180 13.08 0.94 -14.40
CA SER A 180 12.78 1.66 -13.16
C SER A 180 14.00 2.38 -12.61
N VAL A 181 13.79 3.60 -12.10
CA VAL A 181 14.77 4.37 -11.34
C VAL A 181 15.06 3.80 -9.95
N ASN A 182 14.17 2.97 -9.41
CA ASN A 182 14.25 2.47 -8.05
C ASN A 182 15.58 1.78 -7.71
N PRO A 183 16.16 0.90 -8.55
CA PRO A 183 17.40 0.20 -8.22
C PRO A 183 18.62 1.11 -8.09
N ILE A 184 18.64 2.26 -8.76
CA ILE A 184 19.81 3.17 -8.78
C ILE A 184 19.75 4.23 -7.67
N ALA A 185 18.63 4.34 -6.94
CA ALA A 185 18.44 5.35 -5.91
C ALA A 185 19.22 5.08 -4.61
N ALA A 186 19.66 3.85 -4.36
CA ALA A 186 20.26 3.41 -3.09
C ALA A 186 19.38 3.71 -1.87
N SER A 187 18.07 3.61 -2.05
CA SER A 187 17.04 3.89 -1.05
C SER A 187 16.43 2.58 -0.52
N VAL A 188 16.07 2.55 0.76
CA VAL A 188 15.32 1.43 1.36
C VAL A 188 13.94 1.31 0.73
N LEU A 189 13.26 2.43 0.58
CA LEU A 189 11.95 2.48 -0.05
C LEU A 189 12.07 2.90 -1.52
N PRO A 190 11.31 2.31 -2.43
CA PRO A 190 11.27 2.75 -3.82
C PRO A 190 10.95 4.25 -3.93
N VAL A 191 11.75 4.97 -4.68
CA VAL A 191 11.54 6.40 -4.97
C VAL A 191 10.42 6.64 -5.97
N ASN A 192 9.95 5.57 -6.63
CA ASN A 192 8.77 5.59 -7.49
C ASN A 192 7.94 4.33 -7.25
N PHE A 193 6.84 4.49 -6.50
CA PHE A 193 5.91 3.41 -6.17
C PHE A 193 5.25 2.80 -7.42
N ALA A 194 4.86 3.65 -8.37
CA ALA A 194 4.20 3.19 -9.61
C ALA A 194 5.07 2.21 -10.40
N LEU A 195 6.40 2.31 -10.28
CA LEU A 195 7.36 1.44 -10.95
C LEU A 195 7.82 0.25 -10.09
N GLN A 196 7.23 0.07 -8.90
CA GLN A 196 7.50 -1.07 -8.03
C GLN A 196 6.69 -2.31 -8.45
N PHE A 197 5.43 -2.11 -8.84
CA PHE A 197 4.50 -3.18 -9.20
C PHE A 197 3.89 -2.97 -10.59
N PRO A 198 3.57 -4.04 -11.33
CA PRO A 198 3.97 -5.43 -11.08
C PRO A 198 5.48 -5.61 -11.18
N GLN A 199 6.00 -6.66 -10.54
CA GLN A 199 7.43 -6.96 -10.56
C GLN A 199 7.87 -7.58 -11.88
N GLY A 200 9.15 -7.50 -12.18
CA GLY A 200 9.76 -8.07 -13.38
C GLY A 200 10.81 -7.15 -14.00
N THR A 201 11.62 -7.70 -14.89
CA THR A 201 12.62 -6.97 -15.67
C THR A 201 12.03 -6.54 -17.00
N GLY A 202 12.05 -5.23 -17.29
CA GLY A 202 11.54 -4.68 -18.55
C GLY A 202 10.01 -4.56 -18.57
N GLN A 203 9.31 -5.57 -19.09
CA GLN A 203 7.83 -5.59 -19.14
C GLN A 203 7.25 -6.52 -18.09
N ALA A 204 6.27 -6.05 -17.36
CA ALA A 204 5.50 -6.85 -16.41
C ALA A 204 4.01 -6.49 -16.48
N SER A 205 3.15 -7.50 -16.32
CA SER A 205 1.69 -7.34 -16.37
C SER A 205 1.05 -8.19 -15.29
N ALA A 206 0.09 -7.62 -14.55
CA ALA A 206 -0.60 -8.31 -13.47
C ALA A 206 -2.07 -7.89 -13.36
N LEU A 207 -2.91 -8.82 -12.94
CA LEU A 207 -4.24 -8.55 -12.39
C LEU A 207 -4.07 -8.37 -10.88
N THR A 208 -3.96 -7.14 -10.42
CA THR A 208 -3.68 -6.82 -9.01
C THR A 208 -4.93 -6.70 -8.16
N ASN A 209 -6.10 -6.48 -8.77
CA ASN A 209 -7.40 -6.52 -8.12
C ASN A 209 -8.43 -7.29 -8.94
N LEU A 210 -9.13 -8.20 -8.27
CA LEU A 210 -10.36 -8.88 -8.71
C LEU A 210 -11.26 -8.99 -7.50
N GLN A 211 -12.06 -7.98 -7.26
CA GLN A 211 -12.87 -7.83 -6.05
C GLN A 211 -14.34 -8.03 -6.38
N PHE A 212 -15.00 -8.87 -5.62
CA PHE A 212 -16.46 -9.00 -5.55
C PHE A 212 -16.94 -8.15 -4.38
N ARG A 213 -17.81 -7.20 -4.64
CA ARG A 213 -18.33 -6.27 -3.65
C ARG A 213 -19.85 -6.36 -3.59
N GLN A 214 -20.40 -6.40 -2.37
CA GLN A 214 -21.84 -6.34 -2.11
C GLN A 214 -22.13 -5.26 -1.08
N ARG A 215 -22.96 -4.30 -1.43
CA ARG A 215 -23.57 -3.39 -0.47
C ARG A 215 -24.73 -4.15 0.20
N VAL A 216 -24.59 -4.38 1.51
CA VAL A 216 -25.54 -5.15 2.32
C VAL A 216 -26.64 -4.24 2.86
N THR A 217 -26.26 -3.03 3.28
CA THR A 217 -27.15 -1.94 3.68
C THR A 217 -26.63 -0.63 3.06
N ASP A 218 -27.29 0.47 3.29
CA ASP A 218 -26.82 1.79 2.80
C ASP A 218 -25.44 2.14 3.38
N ASP A 219 -25.15 1.67 4.59
CA ASP A 219 -23.90 1.99 5.30
C ASP A 219 -22.87 0.85 5.30
N ILE A 220 -23.26 -0.40 5.00
CA ILE A 220 -22.37 -1.57 5.13
C ILE A 220 -22.15 -2.20 3.78
N SER A 221 -20.87 -2.31 3.43
CA SER A 221 -20.40 -3.05 2.26
C SER A 221 -19.47 -4.19 2.68
N VAL A 222 -19.60 -5.34 2.04
CA VAL A 222 -18.69 -6.47 2.19
C VAL A 222 -18.01 -6.74 0.86
N PHE A 223 -16.78 -7.22 0.90
CA PHE A 223 -16.03 -7.52 -0.31
C PHE A 223 -15.06 -8.67 -0.09
N PHE A 224 -14.75 -9.38 -1.16
CA PHE A 224 -13.80 -10.49 -1.14
C PHE A 224 -13.18 -10.70 -2.51
N GLY A 225 -12.07 -11.43 -2.57
CA GLY A 225 -11.38 -11.77 -3.80
C GLY A 225 -9.88 -11.50 -3.72
N LYS A 226 -9.28 -11.17 -4.84
CA LYS A 226 -7.91 -10.64 -4.90
C LYS A 226 -7.98 -9.13 -4.71
N LEU A 227 -7.42 -8.66 -3.62
CA LEU A 227 -7.53 -7.27 -3.18
C LEU A 227 -6.22 -6.52 -3.41
N ASN A 228 -6.27 -5.41 -4.14
CA ASN A 228 -5.18 -4.44 -4.15
C ASN A 228 -5.31 -3.56 -2.90
N THR A 229 -4.48 -3.79 -1.91
CA THR A 229 -4.58 -3.12 -0.62
C THR A 229 -4.14 -1.66 -0.65
N ALA A 230 -3.46 -1.22 -1.73
CA ALA A 230 -3.11 0.19 -1.92
C ALA A 230 -4.31 1.05 -2.34
N ASP A 231 -5.40 0.44 -2.83
CA ASP A 231 -6.61 1.16 -3.26
C ASP A 231 -7.21 2.00 -2.13
N ARG A 232 -7.12 1.55 -0.88
CA ARG A 232 -7.60 2.28 0.30
C ARG A 232 -6.91 3.64 0.50
N TYR A 233 -5.64 3.78 0.09
CA TYR A 233 -4.94 5.06 0.15
C TYR A 233 -5.42 6.06 -0.90
N GLY A 234 -6.18 5.62 -1.89
CA GLY A 234 -6.84 6.49 -2.87
C GLY A 234 -7.87 7.43 -2.25
N LEU A 235 -8.44 7.08 -1.10
CA LEU A 235 -9.42 7.90 -0.36
C LEU A 235 -8.77 9.07 0.39
N HIS A 236 -7.47 9.04 0.62
CA HIS A 236 -6.77 10.13 1.30
C HIS A 236 -6.71 11.36 0.38
N PRO A 237 -7.09 12.58 0.85
CA PRO A 237 -7.18 13.76 -0.01
C PRO A 237 -5.83 14.23 -0.56
N PHE A 238 -4.74 13.96 0.15
CA PHE A 238 -3.41 14.50 -0.12
C PHE A 238 -2.36 13.46 -0.48
N LEU A 239 -2.47 12.22 0.02
CA LEU A 239 -1.56 11.09 -0.23
C LEU A 239 -2.16 10.08 -1.21
N GLY A 240 -1.40 9.04 -1.55
CA GLY A 240 -1.86 7.92 -2.37
C GLY A 240 -1.78 8.19 -3.87
N GLY A 241 -2.76 7.69 -4.62
CA GLY A 241 -2.82 7.86 -6.09
C GLY A 241 -1.90 6.94 -6.87
N PHE A 242 -1.47 5.82 -6.31
CA PHE A 242 -0.58 4.80 -6.93
C PHE A 242 0.76 5.37 -7.47
N GLY A 243 1.20 6.55 -7.02
CA GLY A 243 2.36 7.24 -7.58
C GLY A 243 2.13 7.81 -9.00
N THR A 244 0.89 7.81 -9.49
CA THR A 244 0.56 8.24 -10.86
C THR A 244 -0.05 9.63 -10.95
N ASP A 245 -0.58 10.20 -9.86
CA ASP A 245 -1.28 11.50 -9.89
C ASP A 245 -0.91 12.47 -8.75
N ARG A 246 -0.16 12.02 -7.75
CA ARG A 246 0.33 12.81 -6.59
C ARG A 246 1.81 12.55 -6.36
N PHE A 247 2.23 12.34 -5.12
CA PHE A 247 3.58 11.90 -4.78
C PHE A 247 3.94 10.59 -5.49
N GLN A 248 5.22 10.37 -5.72
CA GLN A 248 5.76 9.18 -6.37
C GLN A 248 6.49 8.27 -5.38
N ASN A 249 7.15 8.86 -4.38
CA ASN A 249 7.92 8.09 -3.39
C ASN A 249 7.00 7.18 -2.58
N THR A 250 7.38 5.92 -2.41
CA THR A 250 6.62 4.91 -1.66
C THR A 250 6.21 5.39 -0.28
N ALA A 251 7.09 6.14 0.41
CA ALA A 251 6.82 6.71 1.74
C ALA A 251 5.65 7.72 1.77
N LEU A 252 5.25 8.25 0.62
CA LEU A 252 4.18 9.25 0.47
C LEU A 252 2.98 8.71 -0.33
N VAL A 253 3.06 7.46 -0.81
CA VAL A 253 1.97 6.79 -1.52
C VAL A 253 1.26 5.78 -0.62
N VAL A 254 2.02 4.99 0.12
CA VAL A 254 1.51 3.97 1.06
C VAL A 254 2.28 4.04 2.38
N ASN A 255 1.76 3.37 3.40
CA ASN A 255 2.51 3.18 4.64
C ASN A 255 3.39 1.92 4.53
N PRO A 256 4.73 2.06 4.44
CA PRO A 256 5.61 0.94 4.15
C PRO A 256 5.66 -0.11 5.26
N ALA A 257 5.44 0.28 6.52
CA ALA A 257 5.48 -0.64 7.65
C ALA A 257 4.31 -1.64 7.64
N PHE A 258 3.17 -1.30 7.02
CA PHE A 258 2.06 -2.23 6.87
C PHE A 258 2.30 -3.30 5.80
N GLY A 259 3.16 -3.03 4.82
CA GLY A 259 3.42 -3.94 3.70
C GLY A 259 3.92 -5.33 4.11
N ARG A 260 4.46 -5.46 5.33
CA ARG A 260 4.91 -6.75 5.87
C ARG A 260 3.75 -7.65 6.30
N ALA A 261 2.72 -7.07 6.95
CA ALA A 261 1.54 -7.80 7.39
C ALA A 261 0.45 -7.88 6.31
N VAL A 262 0.33 -6.84 5.49
CA VAL A 262 -0.74 -6.67 4.50
C VAL A 262 -0.11 -6.41 3.13
N PRO A 263 0.07 -7.46 2.32
CA PRO A 263 0.71 -7.35 1.02
C PRO A 263 -0.05 -6.45 0.03
N TYR A 264 0.66 -5.92 -0.97
CA TYR A 264 0.12 -5.04 -2.01
C TYR A 264 -1.08 -5.63 -2.76
N SER A 265 -1.01 -6.91 -3.14
CA SER A 265 -2.08 -7.63 -3.81
C SER A 265 -2.15 -9.04 -3.26
N THR A 266 -3.28 -9.41 -2.67
CA THR A 266 -3.44 -10.67 -1.95
C THR A 266 -4.90 -11.11 -1.91
N LEU A 267 -5.13 -12.41 -1.68
CA LEU A 267 -6.48 -12.93 -1.45
C LEU A 267 -6.98 -12.54 -0.07
N GLY A 268 -8.26 -12.19 0.00
CA GLY A 268 -8.86 -11.82 1.27
C GLY A 268 -10.33 -11.45 1.16
N ALA A 269 -10.84 -10.99 2.30
CA ALA A 269 -12.18 -10.46 2.45
C ALA A 269 -12.16 -9.30 3.44
N GLY A 270 -13.19 -8.46 3.37
CA GLY A 270 -13.34 -7.36 4.30
C GLY A 270 -14.76 -6.82 4.35
N ALA A 271 -14.95 -5.90 5.27
CA ALA A 271 -16.18 -5.13 5.40
C ALA A 271 -15.84 -3.67 5.71
N SER A 272 -16.66 -2.77 5.19
CA SER A 272 -16.57 -1.33 5.48
C SER A 272 -17.90 -0.85 6.01
N TRP A 273 -17.86 -0.04 7.05
CA TRP A 273 -18.96 0.79 7.50
C TRP A 273 -18.72 2.22 6.99
N ASN A 274 -19.72 2.72 6.27
CA ASN A 274 -19.67 4.04 5.66
C ASN A 274 -20.55 5.02 6.43
N TYR A 275 -20.13 6.26 6.48
CA TYR A 275 -20.91 7.38 7.00
C TYR A 275 -20.82 8.54 6.01
N GLU A 276 -21.95 9.09 5.60
CA GLU A 276 -22.05 10.14 4.57
C GLU A 276 -21.32 9.76 3.25
N GLY A 277 -21.35 8.46 2.88
CA GLY A 277 -20.72 7.95 1.67
C GLY A 277 -19.22 7.69 1.76
N GLU A 278 -18.58 7.97 2.90
CA GLU A 278 -17.17 7.68 3.14
C GLU A 278 -16.97 6.50 4.09
N PRO A 279 -16.00 5.60 3.85
CA PRO A 279 -15.70 4.51 4.78
C PRO A 279 -15.04 5.05 6.05
N VAL A 280 -15.75 4.92 7.17
CA VAL A 280 -15.29 5.33 8.51
C VAL A 280 -14.58 4.18 9.22
N ALA A 281 -15.07 2.96 9.09
CA ALA A 281 -14.41 1.78 9.64
C ALA A 281 -14.27 0.70 8.57
N THR A 282 -13.09 0.10 8.47
CA THR A 282 -12.81 -0.99 7.55
C THR A 282 -12.05 -2.10 8.28
N VAL A 283 -12.44 -3.34 8.06
CA VAL A 283 -11.73 -4.52 8.54
C VAL A 283 -11.39 -5.42 7.37
N LEU A 284 -10.18 -6.00 7.40
CA LEU A 284 -9.66 -6.90 6.38
C LEU A 284 -9.15 -8.17 7.04
N VAL A 285 -9.40 -9.29 6.39
CA VAL A 285 -8.77 -10.59 6.65
C VAL A 285 -8.13 -11.02 5.34
N VAL A 286 -6.80 -11.14 5.31
CA VAL A 286 -6.06 -11.41 4.07
C VAL A 286 -4.99 -12.47 4.27
N ASP A 287 -4.58 -13.09 3.17
CA ASP A 287 -3.40 -13.95 3.13
C ASP A 287 -2.14 -13.09 3.31
N PRO A 288 -1.23 -13.41 4.24
CA PRO A 288 0.03 -12.69 4.42
C PRO A 288 1.03 -12.88 3.26
N THR A 289 0.74 -13.79 2.33
CA THR A 289 1.57 -14.03 1.15
C THR A 289 1.12 -13.12 0.01
N GLY A 290 1.97 -12.17 -0.37
CA GLY A 290 1.70 -11.29 -1.50
C GLY A 290 1.95 -11.99 -2.83
N GLU A 291 0.96 -11.99 -3.71
CA GLU A 291 1.02 -12.64 -5.02
C GLU A 291 0.53 -11.67 -6.12
N PRO A 292 1.23 -10.53 -6.34
CA PRO A 292 0.76 -9.52 -7.30
C PRO A 292 0.71 -10.06 -8.74
N ASP A 293 1.64 -10.94 -9.11
CA ASP A 293 1.85 -11.40 -10.49
C ASP A 293 1.14 -12.73 -10.80
N THR A 294 0.53 -13.39 -9.79
CA THR A 294 -0.20 -14.65 -9.93
C THR A 294 -1.66 -14.51 -9.51
N ALA A 295 -2.44 -15.58 -9.64
CA ALA A 295 -3.81 -15.62 -9.11
C ALA A 295 -3.84 -15.70 -7.57
N GLY A 296 -2.77 -16.19 -6.94
CA GLY A 296 -2.64 -16.27 -5.48
C GLY A 296 -3.41 -17.43 -4.83
N PHE A 297 -4.06 -18.32 -5.59
CA PHE A 297 -4.86 -19.40 -5.02
C PHE A 297 -4.02 -20.61 -4.53
N ALA A 298 -2.87 -20.86 -5.15
CA ALA A 298 -2.07 -22.04 -4.82
C ALA A 298 -1.51 -22.03 -3.38
N PRO A 299 -0.93 -20.90 -2.87
CA PRO A 299 -0.45 -20.81 -1.50
C PRO A 299 -1.50 -20.32 -0.49
N MET A 300 -2.79 -20.20 -0.87
CA MET A 300 -3.83 -19.57 -0.07
C MET A 300 -3.82 -20.04 1.39
N LEU A 301 -3.64 -19.10 2.31
CA LEU A 301 -3.58 -19.31 3.77
C LEU A 301 -2.50 -20.29 4.26
N SER A 302 -1.58 -20.72 3.41
CA SER A 302 -0.51 -21.65 3.79
C SER A 302 0.48 -21.03 4.79
N ASN A 303 0.60 -19.71 4.82
CA ASN A 303 1.45 -18.95 5.73
C ASN A 303 0.65 -18.22 6.83
N GLY A 304 -0.52 -18.72 7.20
CA GLY A 304 -1.36 -18.12 8.22
C GLY A 304 -2.33 -17.05 7.69
N VAL A 305 -2.69 -16.09 8.52
CA VAL A 305 -3.69 -15.07 8.24
C VAL A 305 -3.23 -13.71 8.76
N SER A 306 -3.55 -12.65 8.03
CA SER A 306 -3.39 -11.26 8.46
C SER A 306 -4.73 -10.61 8.71
N LEU A 307 -4.81 -9.84 9.78
CA LEU A 307 -5.94 -8.99 10.14
C LEU A 307 -5.51 -7.53 10.06
N MET A 308 -6.37 -6.68 9.53
CA MET A 308 -6.17 -5.25 9.55
C MET A 308 -7.47 -4.54 9.88
N GLY A 309 -7.38 -3.54 10.74
CA GLY A 309 -8.45 -2.59 11.04
C GLY A 309 -8.02 -1.17 10.73
N GLN A 310 -8.93 -0.38 10.17
CA GLN A 310 -8.80 1.05 9.97
C GLN A 310 -10.04 1.75 10.53
N LEU A 311 -9.83 2.84 11.25
CA LEU A 311 -10.84 3.77 11.71
C LEU A 311 -10.45 5.16 11.24
N ARG A 312 -11.23 5.74 10.31
CA ARG A 312 -11.01 7.06 9.72
C ARG A 312 -12.16 7.98 10.12
N LEU A 313 -11.96 8.75 11.18
CA LEU A 313 -12.97 9.60 11.79
C LEU A 313 -13.00 10.97 11.13
N PRO A 314 -14.11 11.42 10.54
CA PRO A 314 -14.24 12.78 10.05
C PRO A 314 -14.21 13.77 11.22
N VAL A 315 -13.46 14.85 11.06
CA VAL A 315 -13.35 15.93 12.02
C VAL A 315 -13.48 17.28 11.33
N ARG A 316 -13.88 18.31 12.07
CA ARG A 316 -13.86 19.68 11.59
C ARG A 316 -13.04 20.57 12.52
N VAL A 317 -12.05 21.26 11.96
CA VAL A 317 -11.27 22.25 12.69
C VAL A 317 -11.48 23.60 12.01
N ALA A 318 -12.01 24.59 12.76
CA ALA A 318 -12.40 25.89 12.22
C ALA A 318 -13.32 25.77 10.99
N GLU A 319 -14.33 24.89 11.06
CA GLU A 319 -15.31 24.58 10.02
C GLU A 319 -14.72 23.89 8.76
N LEU A 320 -13.43 23.64 8.73
CA LEU A 320 -12.76 22.99 7.60
C LEU A 320 -12.68 21.47 7.83
N PRO A 321 -12.95 20.65 6.80
CA PRO A 321 -12.96 19.20 6.91
C PRO A 321 -11.56 18.63 7.10
N GLY A 322 -11.49 17.51 7.80
CA GLY A 322 -10.29 16.72 8.00
C GLY A 322 -10.63 15.35 8.57
N HIS A 323 -9.64 14.51 8.79
CA HIS A 323 -9.82 13.18 9.36
C HIS A 323 -8.72 12.84 10.37
N GLN A 324 -9.10 12.01 11.33
CA GLN A 324 -8.17 11.32 12.22
C GLN A 324 -8.23 9.83 11.89
N THR A 325 -7.09 9.24 11.56
CA THR A 325 -7.02 7.85 11.10
C THR A 325 -6.21 7.01 12.08
N PHE A 326 -6.79 5.89 12.53
CA PHE A 326 -6.13 4.89 13.35
C PHE A 326 -6.13 3.58 12.57
N GLU A 327 -4.97 2.95 12.47
CA GLU A 327 -4.83 1.67 11.76
C GLU A 327 -4.02 0.70 12.62
N ALA A 328 -4.39 -0.56 12.55
CA ALA A 328 -3.62 -1.65 13.15
C ALA A 328 -3.64 -2.85 12.21
N ALA A 329 -2.50 -3.51 12.06
CA ALA A 329 -2.38 -4.78 11.35
C ALA A 329 -1.64 -5.78 12.23
N TRP A 330 -2.06 -7.03 12.15
CA TRP A 330 -1.42 -8.17 12.78
C TRP A 330 -1.47 -9.37 11.83
N SER A 331 -0.41 -10.16 11.84
CA SER A 331 -0.34 -11.39 11.06
C SER A 331 0.14 -12.56 11.92
N SER A 332 -0.47 -13.72 11.74
CA SER A 332 0.01 -14.99 12.30
C SER A 332 1.06 -15.67 11.40
N GLY A 333 1.33 -15.10 10.23
CA GLY A 333 2.26 -15.66 9.26
C GLY A 333 3.66 -15.87 9.81
N SER A 334 4.44 -16.65 9.09
CA SER A 334 5.84 -16.90 9.41
C SER A 334 6.72 -15.99 8.52
N PHE A 335 7.52 -15.15 9.15
CA PHE A 335 8.36 -14.16 8.48
C PHE A 335 9.84 -14.42 8.75
N SER A 336 10.68 -14.13 7.76
CA SER A 336 12.12 -14.04 7.99
C SER A 336 12.37 -12.88 8.94
N PRO A 337 13.11 -13.06 10.04
CA PRO A 337 13.56 -11.95 10.84
C PRO A 337 14.43 -11.05 9.96
N THR A 338 14.53 -9.80 10.31
CA THR A 338 15.52 -8.92 9.74
C THR A 338 16.92 -9.41 10.11
N LEU A 339 17.93 -9.13 9.29
CA LEU A 339 19.31 -9.62 9.43
C LEU A 339 19.79 -9.64 10.89
N GLY A 340 20.52 -10.69 11.27
CA GLY A 340 21.03 -10.85 12.63
C GLY A 340 21.93 -12.08 12.74
N ASP A 341 22.42 -12.35 13.95
CA ASP A 341 23.33 -13.48 14.25
C ASP A 341 22.69 -14.86 13.98
N ASP A 342 21.37 -14.92 13.85
CA ASP A 342 20.61 -16.14 13.55
C ASP A 342 20.73 -16.59 12.08
N TYR A 343 21.30 -15.75 11.20
CA TYR A 343 21.51 -16.09 9.80
C TYR A 343 22.80 -16.86 9.66
N VAL A 344 22.72 -18.15 9.35
CA VAL A 344 23.88 -19.04 9.23
C VAL A 344 24.14 -19.38 7.77
N LEU A 345 25.32 -19.01 7.28
CA LEU A 345 25.81 -19.45 5.98
C LEU A 345 26.48 -20.82 6.14
N LEU A 346 25.78 -21.89 5.72
CA LEU A 346 26.33 -23.23 5.71
C LEU A 346 27.05 -23.52 4.38
N PRO A 347 28.26 -24.10 4.39
CA PRO A 347 29.04 -24.32 3.16
C PRO A 347 28.36 -25.18 2.11
N GLU A 348 27.49 -26.14 2.55
CA GLU A 348 26.86 -27.10 1.65
C GLU A 348 25.39 -26.80 1.35
N SER A 349 24.68 -26.08 2.22
CA SER A 349 23.24 -25.81 2.10
C SER A 349 22.89 -24.35 1.90
N GLY A 350 23.89 -23.46 1.79
CA GLY A 350 23.68 -22.03 1.59
C GLY A 350 23.22 -21.29 2.84
N LEU A 351 22.58 -20.14 2.64
CA LEU A 351 22.11 -19.28 3.72
C LEU A 351 20.84 -19.88 4.36
N GLN A 352 20.94 -20.27 5.62
CA GLN A 352 19.78 -20.62 6.42
C GLN A 352 19.15 -19.36 7.01
N VAL A 353 17.90 -19.13 6.66
CA VAL A 353 17.10 -18.00 7.11
C VAL A 353 16.11 -18.50 8.15
N PRO A 354 16.29 -18.16 9.43
CA PRO A 354 15.32 -18.54 10.45
C PRO A 354 13.96 -17.89 10.15
N ARG A 355 12.88 -18.46 10.67
CA ARG A 355 11.55 -17.89 10.53
C ARG A 355 10.97 -17.61 11.92
N ARG A 356 10.30 -16.50 12.07
CA ARG A 356 9.57 -16.11 13.28
C ARG A 356 8.10 -15.95 12.94
N ALA A 357 7.25 -16.43 13.86
CA ALA A 357 5.80 -16.28 13.72
C ALA A 357 5.36 -14.88 14.15
N GLY A 358 4.48 -14.32 13.37
CA GLY A 358 3.83 -13.05 13.67
C GLY A 358 4.60 -11.82 13.20
N THR A 359 3.84 -10.79 12.99
CA THR A 359 4.28 -9.39 12.82
C THR A 359 3.11 -8.47 13.10
N TRP A 360 3.36 -7.23 13.46
CA TRP A 360 2.32 -6.24 13.70
C TRP A 360 2.79 -4.84 13.31
N ALA A 361 1.84 -3.95 13.06
CA ALA A 361 2.08 -2.52 12.88
C ALA A 361 0.85 -1.73 13.35
N VAL A 362 1.08 -0.55 13.91
CA VAL A 362 0.04 0.42 14.30
C VAL A 362 0.38 1.79 13.72
N ASN A 363 -0.63 2.51 13.29
CA ASN A 363 -0.49 3.84 12.70
C ASN A 363 -1.51 4.82 13.28
N TYR A 364 -1.06 6.04 13.52
CA TYR A 364 -1.92 7.20 13.65
C TYR A 364 -1.62 8.14 12.50
N GLY A 365 -2.67 8.57 11.80
CA GLY A 365 -2.59 9.54 10.71
C GLY A 365 -3.63 10.63 10.86
N PHE A 366 -3.40 11.74 10.21
CA PHE A 366 -4.37 12.82 10.10
C PHE A 366 -4.25 13.52 8.75
N ASP A 367 -5.37 14.09 8.32
CA ASP A 367 -5.43 15.09 7.26
C ASP A 367 -6.35 16.22 7.68
N GLN A 368 -6.01 17.46 7.29
CA GLN A 368 -6.77 18.65 7.63
C GLN A 368 -6.69 19.66 6.50
N PHE A 369 -7.82 20.01 5.90
CA PHE A 369 -7.88 21.11 4.97
C PHE A 369 -7.59 22.44 5.68
N LEU A 370 -6.78 23.28 5.07
CA LEU A 370 -6.53 24.68 5.44
C LEU A 370 -7.25 25.65 4.50
N VAL A 371 -7.52 25.20 3.28
CA VAL A 371 -8.36 25.87 2.30
C VAL A 371 -9.25 24.82 1.67
N HIS A 372 -10.54 25.01 1.69
CA HIS A 372 -11.53 24.10 1.10
C HIS A 372 -12.50 24.88 0.22
N ASP A 373 -13.01 24.25 -0.84
CA ASP A 373 -14.01 24.82 -1.75
C ASP A 373 -15.30 24.01 -1.62
N ASP A 374 -16.23 24.50 -0.80
CA ASP A 374 -17.52 23.81 -0.56
C ASP A 374 -18.34 23.61 -1.83
N SER A 375 -18.13 24.43 -2.86
CA SER A 375 -18.80 24.26 -4.17
C SER A 375 -18.20 23.17 -5.05
N ALA A 376 -17.08 22.60 -4.64
CA ALA A 376 -16.36 21.56 -5.39
C ALA A 376 -15.62 20.62 -4.42
N PRO A 377 -16.29 19.62 -3.86
CA PRO A 377 -15.69 18.65 -2.94
C PRO A 377 -14.36 18.10 -3.45
N GLY A 378 -13.37 17.97 -2.55
CA GLY A 378 -12.01 17.54 -2.89
C GLY A 378 -11.14 18.63 -3.56
N ARG A 379 -11.63 19.85 -3.73
CA ARG A 379 -10.83 21.02 -4.12
C ARG A 379 -10.39 21.78 -2.88
N GLY A 380 -9.09 22.02 -2.79
CA GLY A 380 -8.46 22.69 -1.67
C GLY A 380 -7.10 22.12 -1.40
N TRP A 381 -6.47 22.60 -0.36
CA TRP A 381 -5.18 22.09 0.10
C TRP A 381 -5.12 22.11 1.63
N GLY A 382 -4.26 21.29 2.17
CA GLY A 382 -4.13 21.16 3.59
C GLY A 382 -2.86 20.45 4.02
N VAL A 383 -2.81 20.07 5.27
CA VAL A 383 -1.71 19.36 5.90
C VAL A 383 -2.10 17.91 6.16
N PHE A 384 -1.11 17.05 6.21
CA PHE A 384 -1.27 15.64 6.57
C PHE A 384 -0.05 15.13 7.32
N GLY A 385 -0.21 14.04 8.04
CA GLY A 385 0.90 13.35 8.68
C GLY A 385 0.51 11.92 9.08
N ASN A 386 1.52 11.05 9.17
CA ASN A 386 1.40 9.69 9.68
C ASN A 386 2.55 9.39 10.62
N PHE A 387 2.27 8.58 11.65
CA PHE A 387 3.24 8.07 12.62
C PHE A 387 2.96 6.59 12.83
N THR A 388 3.92 5.76 12.52
CA THR A 388 3.78 4.31 12.55
C THR A 388 4.84 3.69 13.43
N TRP A 389 4.44 2.66 14.14
CA TRP A 389 5.32 1.78 14.88
C TRP A 389 5.01 0.34 14.51
N ALA A 390 6.04 -0.48 14.30
CA ALA A 390 5.91 -1.85 13.86
C ALA A 390 6.86 -2.79 14.62
N ASP A 391 6.65 -4.09 14.43
CA ASP A 391 7.42 -5.14 15.08
C ASP A 391 8.88 -5.14 14.61
N ALA A 392 9.79 -4.70 15.46
CA ALA A 392 11.21 -4.64 15.17
C ALA A 392 11.86 -6.00 14.87
N GLN A 393 11.23 -7.12 15.23
CA GLN A 393 11.81 -8.46 15.03
C GLN A 393 11.58 -8.99 13.61
N THR A 394 10.46 -8.64 13.00
CA THR A 394 10.04 -9.20 11.71
C THR A 394 9.79 -8.13 10.65
N ASN A 395 9.73 -6.85 11.04
CA ASN A 395 9.54 -5.74 10.12
C ASN A 395 10.85 -4.96 9.95
N PRO A 396 11.35 -4.77 8.73
CA PRO A 396 12.54 -3.96 8.47
C PRO A 396 12.36 -2.48 8.85
N VAL A 397 11.11 -1.97 8.78
CA VAL A 397 10.75 -0.61 9.18
C VAL A 397 10.10 -0.67 10.55
N GLU A 398 10.85 -0.28 11.59
CA GLU A 398 10.36 -0.23 12.98
C GLU A 398 9.55 1.04 13.25
N TYR A 399 10.02 2.18 12.74
CA TYR A 399 9.34 3.46 12.86
C TYR A 399 9.21 4.11 11.49
N PHE A 400 8.06 4.72 11.26
CA PHE A 400 7.83 5.48 10.05
C PHE A 400 7.04 6.74 10.36
N ALA A 401 7.45 7.85 9.76
CA ALA A 401 6.69 9.10 9.84
C ALA A 401 6.74 9.82 8.50
N ASN A 402 5.64 10.48 8.14
CA ASN A 402 5.63 11.48 7.09
C ASN A 402 4.80 12.70 7.53
N PHE A 403 5.12 13.84 6.93
CA PHE A 403 4.38 15.08 7.13
C PHE A 403 4.51 15.97 5.91
N GLY A 404 3.41 16.64 5.53
CA GLY A 404 3.45 17.51 4.37
C GLY A 404 2.24 18.42 4.20
N VAL A 405 2.32 19.16 3.12
CA VAL A 405 1.26 20.03 2.59
C VAL A 405 0.99 19.62 1.16
N ALA A 406 -0.26 19.38 0.81
CA ALA A 406 -0.63 19.04 -0.57
C ALA A 406 -2.08 19.43 -0.87
N GLY A 407 -2.44 19.36 -2.14
CA GLY A 407 -3.80 19.59 -2.58
C GLY A 407 -3.90 20.20 -3.96
N ARG A 408 -5.01 20.88 -4.20
CA ARG A 408 -5.33 21.53 -5.47
C ARG A 408 -5.55 23.02 -5.29
N ARG A 409 -5.55 23.77 -6.41
CA ARG A 409 -5.89 25.19 -6.42
C ARG A 409 -4.90 26.08 -5.64
N LEU A 410 -3.59 25.79 -5.72
CA LEU A 410 -2.56 26.67 -5.18
C LEU A 410 -2.71 28.09 -5.80
N PHE A 411 -2.92 28.15 -7.12
CA PHE A 411 -3.18 29.38 -7.85
C PHE A 411 -4.65 29.46 -8.27
N ARG A 412 -5.31 30.60 -8.00
CA ARG A 412 -6.73 30.82 -8.36
C ARG A 412 -6.98 30.70 -9.87
N SER A 413 -6.00 31.05 -10.70
CA SER A 413 -6.07 30.95 -12.16
C SER A 413 -5.91 29.52 -12.70
N ARG A 414 -5.47 28.59 -11.85
CA ARG A 414 -5.16 27.19 -12.19
C ARG A 414 -5.84 26.21 -11.23
N PRO A 415 -7.19 26.16 -11.21
CA PRO A 415 -7.93 25.40 -10.20
C PRO A 415 -7.81 23.87 -10.34
N GLY A 416 -7.43 23.38 -11.52
CA GLY A 416 -7.23 21.95 -11.80
C GLY A 416 -5.85 21.42 -11.44
N ASP A 417 -4.86 22.30 -11.23
CA ASP A 417 -3.51 21.91 -10.88
C ASP A 417 -3.45 21.39 -9.45
N SER A 418 -2.55 20.42 -9.22
CA SER A 418 -2.24 19.92 -7.87
C SER A 418 -0.76 20.09 -7.55
N PHE A 419 -0.45 20.09 -6.27
CA PHE A 419 0.90 20.24 -5.76
C PHE A 419 1.06 19.47 -4.47
N GLY A 420 2.29 19.19 -4.09
CA GLY A 420 2.62 18.62 -2.79
C GLY A 420 4.07 18.88 -2.43
N VAL A 421 4.31 19.01 -1.14
CA VAL A 421 5.63 19.13 -0.51
C VAL A 421 5.58 18.33 0.77
N ALA A 422 6.43 17.32 0.91
CA ALA A 422 6.43 16.46 2.07
C ALA A 422 7.82 15.91 2.40
N GLY A 423 8.06 15.68 3.70
CA GLY A 423 9.18 14.93 4.21
C GLY A 423 8.74 13.60 4.79
N PHE A 424 9.64 12.65 4.85
CA PHE A 424 9.42 11.37 5.50
C PHE A 424 10.68 10.88 6.21
N TYR A 425 10.45 10.06 7.24
CA TYR A 425 11.50 9.37 7.98
C TYR A 425 11.18 7.87 8.04
N THR A 426 12.16 7.04 7.71
CA THR A 426 12.09 5.58 7.79
C THR A 426 13.15 5.10 8.78
N GLY A 427 12.70 4.70 9.96
CA GLY A 427 13.55 4.13 11.01
C GLY A 427 13.64 2.62 10.82
N LEU A 428 14.84 2.14 10.51
CA LEU A 428 15.12 0.72 10.38
C LEU A 428 15.31 0.08 11.75
N ASN A 429 14.98 -1.18 11.86
CA ASN A 429 15.22 -1.93 13.07
C ASN A 429 16.73 -2.12 13.34
N GLU A 430 17.05 -2.49 14.59
CA GLU A 430 18.43 -2.64 15.06
C GLU A 430 19.24 -3.66 14.25
N SER A 431 18.62 -4.78 13.85
CA SER A 431 19.29 -5.83 13.09
C SER A 431 19.78 -5.37 11.71
N LEU A 432 19.10 -4.42 11.08
CA LEU A 432 19.54 -3.83 9.81
C LEU A 432 20.59 -2.74 10.01
N ARG A 433 20.53 -2.02 11.14
CA ARG A 433 21.52 -0.97 11.46
C ARG A 433 22.82 -1.52 12.00
N ASN A 434 22.78 -2.63 12.75
CA ASN A 434 23.93 -3.31 13.35
C ASN A 434 23.89 -4.82 13.05
N PRO A 435 24.01 -5.24 11.79
CA PRO A 435 23.74 -6.62 11.36
C PRO A 435 24.86 -7.62 11.67
N GLY A 436 25.93 -7.22 12.39
CA GLY A 436 27.11 -8.02 12.60
C GLY A 436 28.17 -7.83 11.50
N PRO A 437 29.41 -8.30 11.75
CA PRO A 437 30.56 -7.94 10.91
C PRO A 437 30.56 -8.50 9.50
N GLN A 438 29.71 -9.52 9.22
CA GLN A 438 29.59 -10.15 7.90
C GLN A 438 28.62 -9.40 6.96
N TRP A 439 27.89 -8.41 7.46
CA TRP A 439 26.88 -7.69 6.70
C TRP A 439 27.17 -6.20 6.66
N THR A 440 26.75 -5.56 5.58
CA THR A 440 26.81 -4.09 5.48
C THR A 440 25.66 -3.46 6.27
N PRO A 441 25.93 -2.59 7.26
CA PRO A 441 24.88 -1.91 7.99
C PRO A 441 24.10 -0.96 7.09
N LEU A 442 22.79 -0.83 7.33
CA LEU A 442 21.96 0.15 6.67
C LEU A 442 21.66 1.31 7.62
N SER A 443 21.51 2.50 7.09
CA SER A 443 21.14 3.69 7.85
C SER A 443 19.64 3.95 7.78
N ASN A 444 19.09 4.56 8.85
CA ASN A 444 17.78 5.20 8.78
C ASN A 444 17.75 6.20 7.63
N GLN A 445 16.57 6.45 7.09
CA GLN A 445 16.46 7.25 5.88
C GLN A 445 15.54 8.44 6.11
N LEU A 446 16.05 9.64 5.84
CA LEU A 446 15.27 10.86 5.70
C LEU A 446 15.10 11.15 4.22
N GLY A 447 13.91 11.57 3.83
CA GLY A 447 13.64 11.95 2.45
C GLY A 447 12.62 13.07 2.35
N PHE A 448 12.63 13.68 1.19
CA PHE A 448 11.78 14.80 0.86
C PHE A 448 11.34 14.66 -0.60
N GLU A 449 10.08 15.00 -0.88
CA GLU A 449 9.54 15.08 -2.22
C GLU A 449 8.72 16.34 -2.38
N MET A 450 8.84 16.98 -3.53
CA MET A 450 7.95 18.03 -3.99
C MET A 450 7.52 17.78 -5.43
N TYR A 451 6.25 18.03 -5.71
CA TYR A 451 5.71 17.95 -7.06
C TYR A 451 4.79 19.12 -7.39
N TYR A 452 4.72 19.44 -8.67
CA TYR A 452 3.69 20.29 -9.25
C TYR A 452 3.11 19.60 -10.48
N ASP A 453 1.80 19.35 -10.45
CA ASP A 453 1.07 18.61 -11.48
C ASP A 453 0.11 19.54 -12.20
N ALA A 454 0.49 19.96 -13.40
CA ALA A 454 -0.23 20.89 -14.24
C ALA A 454 -1.32 20.17 -15.05
N GLU A 455 -2.56 20.60 -14.89
CA GLU A 455 -3.66 20.20 -15.76
C GLU A 455 -3.57 20.96 -17.09
N ILE A 456 -3.09 20.26 -18.14
CA ILE A 456 -3.05 20.82 -19.49
C ILE A 456 -4.45 20.71 -20.12
N THR A 457 -5.06 19.53 -19.96
CA THR A 457 -6.47 19.27 -20.21
C THR A 457 -6.98 18.33 -19.12
N ARG A 458 -8.29 18.06 -19.02
CA ARG A 458 -8.81 17.09 -18.06
C ARG A 458 -8.28 15.67 -18.25
N TRP A 459 -7.94 15.33 -19.49
CA TRP A 459 -7.41 14.01 -19.85
C TRP A 459 -5.88 13.94 -19.99
N PHE A 460 -5.18 15.10 -19.95
CA PHE A 460 -3.72 15.16 -20.03
C PHE A 460 -3.13 16.09 -18.98
N ARG A 461 -2.21 15.55 -18.17
CA ARG A 461 -1.51 16.24 -17.11
C ARG A 461 -0.01 16.05 -17.23
N VAL A 462 0.75 17.04 -16.79
CA VAL A 462 2.21 16.99 -16.74
C VAL A 462 2.66 17.36 -15.33
N THR A 463 3.42 16.46 -14.71
CA THR A 463 3.97 16.66 -13.37
C THR A 463 5.47 16.90 -13.45
N PHE A 464 5.95 17.88 -12.71
CA PHE A 464 7.36 18.06 -12.37
C PHE A 464 7.56 17.57 -10.95
N ASP A 465 8.58 16.74 -10.74
CA ASP A 465 8.89 16.07 -9.48
C ASP A 465 10.35 16.26 -9.12
N MET A 466 10.62 16.51 -7.85
CA MET A 466 11.96 16.56 -7.27
C MET A 466 11.95 15.81 -5.94
N GLN A 467 12.95 14.95 -5.76
CA GLN A 467 13.17 14.24 -4.51
C GLN A 467 14.61 14.41 -4.04
N ALA A 468 14.78 14.54 -2.72
CA ALA A 468 16.06 14.40 -2.05
C ALA A 468 15.93 13.27 -1.03
N VAL A 469 16.70 12.20 -1.19
CA VAL A 469 16.57 10.98 -0.39
C VAL A 469 17.94 10.57 0.12
N GLU A 470 18.10 10.52 1.44
CA GLU A 470 19.32 9.99 2.05
C GLU A 470 19.53 8.54 1.62
N SER A 471 20.77 8.19 1.32
CA SER A 471 21.09 6.80 1.02
C SER A 471 21.03 5.95 2.30
N ALA A 472 20.46 4.76 2.18
CA ALA A 472 20.54 3.76 3.24
C ALA A 472 21.91 3.05 3.27
N MET A 473 22.69 3.16 2.20
CA MET A 473 23.99 2.52 2.06
C MET A 473 25.09 3.43 2.63
N PRO A 474 26.06 2.88 3.41
CA PRO A 474 27.21 3.62 3.86
C PRO A 474 27.98 4.23 2.67
N ASP A 475 28.64 5.35 2.90
CA ASP A 475 29.50 6.03 1.94
C ASP A 475 28.84 6.43 0.61
N THR A 476 27.49 6.38 0.55
CA THR A 476 26.71 6.80 -0.60
C THR A 476 26.03 8.13 -0.31
N ALA A 477 26.28 9.13 -1.15
CA ALA A 477 25.72 10.45 -0.96
C ALA A 477 24.20 10.48 -1.17
N THR A 478 23.53 11.44 -0.51
CA THR A 478 22.10 11.74 -0.70
C THR A 478 21.76 11.85 -2.17
N GLY A 479 20.79 11.07 -2.62
CA GLY A 479 20.29 11.09 -3.99
C GLY A 479 19.41 12.32 -4.22
N LEU A 480 19.74 13.11 -5.25
CA LEU A 480 18.88 14.18 -5.76
C LEU A 480 18.27 13.73 -7.09
N LEU A 481 16.97 13.50 -7.06
CA LEU A 481 16.19 13.02 -8.20
C LEU A 481 15.36 14.13 -8.82
N PHE A 482 15.25 14.10 -10.13
CA PHE A 482 14.31 14.91 -10.89
C PHE A 482 13.49 14.00 -11.81
N GLY A 483 12.22 14.37 -11.99
CA GLY A 483 11.31 13.63 -12.85
C GLY A 483 10.32 14.50 -13.58
N ILE A 484 9.93 14.03 -14.76
CA ILE A 484 8.76 14.52 -15.48
C ILE A 484 7.84 13.32 -15.68
N ARG A 485 6.58 13.50 -15.29
CA ARG A 485 5.53 12.51 -15.47
C ARG A 485 4.44 13.08 -16.38
N GLY A 486 4.13 12.37 -17.47
CA GLY A 486 2.98 12.66 -18.32
C GLY A 486 1.88 11.65 -18.07
N ARG A 487 0.63 12.08 -17.77
CA ARG A 487 -0.50 11.19 -17.54
C ARG A 487 -1.62 11.47 -18.53
N ILE A 488 -2.07 10.40 -19.22
CA ILE A 488 -3.13 10.44 -20.21
C ILE A 488 -4.27 9.52 -19.76
N VAL A 489 -5.50 10.05 -19.74
CA VAL A 489 -6.72 9.30 -19.44
C VAL A 489 -7.44 8.97 -20.74
N PHE A 490 -7.75 7.67 -20.95
CA PHE A 490 -8.43 7.17 -22.15
C PHE A 490 -9.88 6.79 -21.87
#